data_36a70e331bbeb86ebab139816a5d5137
#
_entry.id   36a70e331bbeb86ebab139816a5d5137
#
_cell.length_a   1.000
_cell.length_b   1.000
_cell.length_c   1.000
_cell.angle_alpha   90.00
_cell.angle_beta   90.00
_cell.angle_gamma   90.00
#
_symmetry.space_group_name_H-M   'P 1'
#
loop_
_entity.id
_entity.type
_entity.pdbx_description
1 polymer ?
#
loop_
_entity_poly.entity_id
_entity_poly.type
_entity_poly.pdbx_seq_one_letter_code
_entity_poly.pdbx_strand_id
1 'polypeptide(L)'
;IAYDVTVWQECLRVLKPGGHVLAFGGSRTWHRLAVAVEDAGFELRDSIAWIYGSGFPKSLDVSKAIDKRRDDDTKEIHAVVRWLEERRKDSGVTRRQVEKHFGTENIGQSIFTITPGSTSRVPTWEQWGELKKLFAFDDSMDAEVWRLNGRKGKPGENWDKREVTGQHSASAAHQVWMQNYSDHVALPPKERRDNAATPEAQKWQGWGTALKPAFEPVVVGRKPLVGTVAENVLAWGVGGLNIDGSRIAHDG
;
A
#
# COMPACT_ATOMS: atom_id res chain seq x y z
N ILE A 1 5.90 -17.52 -2.29
CA ILE A 1 6.07 -18.40 -3.48
C ILE A 1 7.14 -17.82 -4.40
N ALA A 2 6.99 -16.59 -4.95
CA ALA A 2 7.90 -16.03 -5.96
C ALA A 2 9.37 -15.85 -5.51
N TYR A 3 9.63 -15.77 -4.22
CA TYR A 3 10.98 -15.61 -3.64
C TYR A 3 11.47 -16.88 -2.94
N ASP A 4 10.74 -17.98 -3.10
CA ASP A 4 11.09 -19.27 -2.53
C ASP A 4 11.95 -20.04 -3.54
N VAL A 5 13.20 -20.26 -3.17
CA VAL A 5 14.20 -20.93 -4.01
C VAL A 5 13.76 -22.34 -4.42
N THR A 6 13.01 -23.04 -3.55
CA THR A 6 12.57 -24.42 -3.83
C THR A 6 11.63 -24.51 -5.03
N VAL A 7 10.79 -23.48 -5.24
CA VAL A 7 9.93 -23.38 -6.43
C VAL A 7 10.75 -23.28 -7.71
N TRP A 8 11.80 -22.48 -7.68
CA TRP A 8 12.69 -22.31 -8.84
C TRP A 8 13.58 -23.52 -9.06
N GLN A 9 13.96 -24.25 -8.01
CA GLN A 9 14.66 -25.51 -8.12
C GLN A 9 13.79 -26.56 -8.85
N GLU A 10 12.49 -26.62 -8.58
CA GLU A 10 11.58 -27.49 -9.31
C GLU A 10 11.40 -27.06 -10.78
N CYS A 11 11.37 -25.75 -11.05
CA CYS A 11 11.41 -25.24 -12.41
C CYS A 11 12.70 -25.67 -13.14
N LEU A 12 13.84 -25.52 -12.45
CA LEU A 12 15.14 -25.96 -12.99
C LEU A 12 15.16 -27.45 -13.26
N ARG A 13 14.60 -28.28 -12.39
CA ARG A 13 14.55 -29.72 -12.52
C ARG A 13 13.84 -30.18 -13.81
N VAL A 14 12.69 -29.56 -14.10
CA VAL A 14 11.85 -29.98 -15.25
C VAL A 14 12.30 -29.43 -16.59
N LEU A 15 13.10 -28.34 -16.59
CA LEU A 15 13.62 -27.75 -17.82
C LEU A 15 14.72 -28.66 -18.45
N LYS A 16 14.77 -28.68 -19.77
CA LYS A 16 15.92 -29.25 -20.51
C LYS A 16 17.18 -28.40 -20.28
N PRO A 17 18.39 -28.96 -20.33
CA PRO A 17 19.62 -28.18 -20.32
C PRO A 17 19.57 -27.08 -21.38
N GLY A 18 19.97 -25.86 -21.03
CA GLY A 18 19.86 -24.68 -21.90
C GLY A 18 18.47 -24.07 -22.02
N GLY A 19 17.45 -24.65 -21.40
CA GLY A 19 16.09 -24.11 -21.39
C GLY A 19 16.02 -22.76 -20.65
N HIS A 20 15.20 -21.83 -21.15
CA HIS A 20 15.04 -20.50 -20.57
C HIS A 20 13.78 -20.43 -19.69
N VAL A 21 13.84 -19.57 -18.66
CA VAL A 21 12.73 -19.16 -17.84
C VAL A 21 12.58 -17.65 -17.91
N LEU A 22 11.34 -17.17 -18.02
CA LEU A 22 10.98 -15.76 -17.99
C LEU A 22 10.14 -15.50 -16.73
N ALA A 23 10.74 -14.84 -15.73
CA ALA A 23 10.10 -14.60 -14.46
C ALA A 23 9.71 -13.13 -14.31
N PHE A 24 8.40 -12.85 -14.34
CA PHE A 24 7.87 -11.49 -14.15
C PHE A 24 7.96 -11.06 -12.71
N GLY A 25 8.46 -9.85 -12.47
CA GLY A 25 8.63 -9.26 -11.16
C GLY A 25 8.08 -7.84 -11.07
N GLY A 26 7.63 -7.45 -9.88
CA GLY A 26 7.29 -6.06 -9.62
C GLY A 26 8.54 -5.18 -9.57
N SER A 27 8.46 -3.96 -10.09
CA SER A 27 9.58 -2.99 -10.17
C SER A 27 10.29 -2.72 -8.84
N ARG A 28 9.64 -2.97 -7.70
CA ARG A 28 10.22 -2.77 -6.36
C ARG A 28 10.86 -4.03 -5.76
N THR A 29 10.58 -5.20 -6.29
CA THR A 29 10.95 -6.48 -5.68
C THR A 29 11.60 -7.47 -6.65
N TRP A 30 11.78 -7.10 -7.92
CA TRP A 30 12.36 -7.94 -8.97
C TRP A 30 13.76 -8.46 -8.61
N HIS A 31 14.54 -7.66 -7.87
CA HIS A 31 15.88 -8.04 -7.41
C HIS A 31 15.84 -9.29 -6.51
N ARG A 32 14.81 -9.43 -5.63
CA ARG A 32 14.65 -10.63 -4.80
C ARG A 32 14.27 -11.85 -5.64
N LEU A 33 13.50 -11.62 -6.70
CA LEU A 33 13.15 -12.68 -7.65
C LEU A 33 14.38 -13.15 -8.42
N ALA A 34 15.20 -12.20 -8.89
CA ALA A 34 16.46 -12.52 -9.58
C ALA A 34 17.38 -13.35 -8.70
N VAL A 35 17.59 -12.95 -7.44
CA VAL A 35 18.39 -13.72 -6.47
C VAL A 35 17.82 -15.12 -6.26
N ALA A 36 16.50 -15.27 -6.09
CA ALA A 36 15.89 -16.59 -5.88
C ALA A 36 16.04 -17.51 -7.10
N VAL A 37 15.97 -16.95 -8.31
CA VAL A 37 16.20 -17.68 -9.57
C VAL A 37 17.66 -18.11 -9.68
N GLU A 38 18.61 -17.22 -9.35
CA GLU A 38 20.05 -17.49 -9.37
C GLU A 38 20.43 -18.55 -8.32
N ASP A 39 19.95 -18.40 -7.08
CA ASP A 39 20.20 -19.34 -5.97
C ASP A 39 19.64 -20.75 -6.26
N ALA A 40 18.61 -20.85 -7.09
CA ALA A 40 18.08 -22.13 -7.55
C ALA A 40 18.98 -22.84 -8.57
N GLY A 41 20.02 -22.15 -9.10
CA GLY A 41 20.98 -22.71 -10.05
C GLY A 41 20.78 -22.31 -11.52
N PHE A 42 19.93 -21.31 -11.78
CA PHE A 42 19.84 -20.72 -13.11
C PHE A 42 20.99 -19.72 -13.35
N GLU A 43 21.44 -19.65 -14.58
CA GLU A 43 22.29 -18.55 -15.05
C GLU A 43 21.39 -17.36 -15.39
N LEU A 44 21.57 -16.22 -14.74
CA LEU A 44 20.92 -14.99 -15.17
C LEU A 44 21.55 -14.51 -16.48
N ARG A 45 20.75 -14.42 -17.52
CA ARG A 45 21.22 -14.04 -18.87
C ARG A 45 20.93 -12.61 -19.22
N ASP A 46 19.74 -12.12 -18.83
CA ASP A 46 19.31 -10.76 -19.14
C ASP A 46 18.15 -10.33 -18.24
N SER A 47 17.76 -9.08 -18.39
CA SER A 47 16.52 -8.54 -17.84
C SER A 47 15.82 -7.76 -18.93
N ILE A 48 14.61 -8.17 -19.30
CA ILE A 48 13.77 -7.47 -20.28
C ILE A 48 12.62 -6.77 -19.58
N ALA A 49 11.98 -5.84 -20.26
CA ALA A 49 10.87 -5.06 -19.70
C ALA A 49 9.58 -5.28 -20.49
N TRP A 50 8.51 -5.60 -19.79
CA TRP A 50 7.17 -5.49 -20.34
C TRP A 50 6.67 -4.07 -20.14
N ILE A 51 6.65 -3.27 -21.21
CA ILE A 51 6.30 -1.85 -21.18
C ILE A 51 4.81 -1.67 -21.44
N TYR A 52 4.16 -0.79 -20.65
CA TYR A 52 2.75 -0.45 -20.85
C TYR A 52 2.49 1.05 -20.61
N GLY A 53 1.59 1.62 -21.42
CA GLY A 53 1.26 3.06 -21.35
C GLY A 53 0.28 3.44 -20.24
N SER A 54 -0.37 2.47 -19.60
CA SER A 54 -1.45 2.67 -18.64
C SER A 54 -1.11 2.04 -17.27
N GLY A 55 -0.32 2.68 -16.45
CA GLY A 55 -0.11 2.25 -15.07
C GLY A 55 -0.94 3.10 -14.11
N PHE A 56 -1.45 2.51 -13.03
CA PHE A 56 -2.06 3.27 -11.93
C PHE A 56 -0.99 3.62 -10.90
N PRO A 57 -0.71 4.90 -10.66
CA PRO A 57 0.13 5.29 -9.55
C PRO A 57 -0.62 4.98 -8.25
N LYS A 58 -0.10 4.07 -7.44
CA LYS A 58 -0.49 3.93 -6.02
C LYS A 58 0.19 5.02 -5.21
N SER A 59 0.10 6.25 -5.70
CA SER A 59 0.74 7.42 -5.12
C SER A 59 -0.25 8.15 -4.25
N LEU A 60 0.11 8.38 -2.99
CA LEU A 60 -0.62 9.30 -2.13
C LEU A 60 -0.29 10.72 -2.60
N ASP A 61 -1.30 11.54 -2.84
CA ASP A 61 -1.14 12.99 -3.02
C ASP A 61 -0.81 13.64 -1.68
N VAL A 62 0.40 14.18 -1.56
CA VAL A 62 0.93 14.71 -0.30
C VAL A 62 0.15 15.95 0.14
N SER A 63 -0.18 16.85 -0.78
CA SER A 63 -0.98 18.04 -0.49
C SER A 63 -2.36 17.68 0.06
N LYS A 64 -3.03 16.73 -0.58
CA LYS A 64 -4.33 16.22 -0.12
C LYS A 64 -4.23 15.53 1.23
N ALA A 65 -3.14 14.81 1.48
CA ALA A 65 -2.92 14.14 2.76
C ALA A 65 -2.73 15.15 3.90
N ILE A 66 -2.03 16.28 3.66
CA ILE A 66 -1.83 17.33 4.64
C ILE A 66 -3.17 17.97 5.03
N ASP A 67 -3.98 18.38 4.04
CA ASP A 67 -5.28 19.04 4.34
C ASP A 67 -6.33 18.05 4.91
N LYS A 68 -6.13 16.74 4.73
CA LYS A 68 -6.97 15.72 5.37
C LYS A 68 -6.64 15.46 6.83
N ARG A 69 -5.51 15.96 7.33
CA ARG A 69 -5.11 15.73 8.73
C ARG A 69 -6.17 16.33 9.68
N ARG A 70 -6.40 15.62 10.78
CA ARG A 70 -7.35 16.01 11.82
C ARG A 70 -6.62 16.68 12.99
N ASP A 71 -5.85 17.71 12.70
CA ASP A 71 -5.12 18.46 13.73
C ASP A 71 -6.04 19.36 14.56
N ASP A 72 -7.18 19.71 14.00
CA ASP A 72 -8.25 20.49 14.61
C ASP A 72 -8.86 19.86 15.87
N ASP A 73 -8.89 18.53 15.97
CA ASP A 73 -9.40 17.81 17.14
C ASP A 73 -8.29 17.34 18.13
N THR A 74 -7.03 17.60 17.84
CA THR A 74 -5.92 17.01 18.62
C THR A 74 -5.91 17.49 20.07
N LYS A 75 -6.21 18.75 20.32
CA LYS A 75 -6.25 19.32 21.67
C LYS A 75 -7.38 18.72 22.49
N GLU A 76 -8.53 18.58 21.89
CA GLU A 76 -9.74 18.02 22.49
C GLU A 76 -9.56 16.52 22.78
N ILE A 77 -9.02 15.77 21.82
CA ILE A 77 -8.67 14.36 22.04
C ILE A 77 -7.71 14.22 23.23
N HIS A 78 -6.67 15.05 23.29
CA HIS A 78 -5.72 15.04 24.39
C HIS A 78 -6.39 15.46 25.72
N ALA A 79 -7.37 16.35 25.71
CA ALA A 79 -8.11 16.72 26.91
C ALA A 79 -8.92 15.51 27.43
N VAL A 80 -9.64 14.82 26.56
CA VAL A 80 -10.39 13.59 26.93
C VAL A 80 -9.45 12.51 27.46
N VAL A 81 -8.32 12.27 26.80
CA VAL A 81 -7.35 11.24 27.21
C VAL A 81 -6.76 11.54 28.59
N ARG A 82 -6.39 12.79 28.88
CA ARG A 82 -5.90 13.21 30.21
C ARG A 82 -6.96 13.04 31.27
N TRP A 83 -8.16 13.54 31.01
CA TRP A 83 -9.29 13.45 31.94
C TRP A 83 -9.62 11.97 32.25
N LEU A 84 -9.66 11.13 31.23
CA LEU A 84 -9.95 9.71 31.40
C LEU A 84 -8.85 8.96 32.20
N GLU A 85 -7.58 9.31 31.99
CA GLU A 85 -6.47 8.73 32.77
C GLU A 85 -6.53 9.16 34.24
N GLU A 86 -6.98 10.37 34.53
CA GLU A 86 -7.24 10.83 35.92
C GLU A 86 -8.35 10.00 36.56
N ARG A 87 -9.49 9.84 35.89
CA ARG A 87 -10.61 9.02 36.41
C ARG A 87 -10.20 7.56 36.64
N ARG A 88 -9.38 7.02 35.72
CA ARG A 88 -8.83 5.68 35.90
C ARG A 88 -7.98 5.59 37.19
N LYS A 89 -7.10 6.56 37.42
CA LYS A 89 -6.25 6.61 38.62
C LYS A 89 -7.09 6.71 39.90
N ASP A 90 -8.07 7.62 39.89
CA ASP A 90 -8.98 7.84 41.02
C ASP A 90 -9.77 6.54 41.40
N SER A 91 -10.14 5.76 40.39
CA SER A 91 -10.85 4.49 40.60
C SER A 91 -9.94 3.35 41.08
N GLY A 92 -8.61 3.50 41.03
CA GLY A 92 -7.65 2.46 41.37
C GLY A 92 -7.53 1.33 40.32
N VAL A 93 -8.25 1.41 39.20
CA VAL A 93 -8.23 0.37 38.17
C VAL A 93 -6.95 0.48 37.33
N THR A 94 -6.25 -0.63 37.17
CA THR A 94 -5.02 -0.68 36.36
C THR A 94 -5.33 -0.79 34.86
N ARG A 95 -4.41 -0.33 33.99
CA ARG A 95 -4.56 -0.49 32.54
C ARG A 95 -4.72 -1.96 32.13
N ARG A 96 -4.01 -2.87 32.79
CA ARG A 96 -4.13 -4.32 32.53
C ARG A 96 -5.52 -4.87 32.85
N GLN A 97 -6.19 -4.35 33.90
CA GLN A 97 -7.57 -4.71 34.18
C GLN A 97 -8.54 -4.20 33.12
N VAL A 98 -8.29 -3.00 32.57
CA VAL A 98 -9.06 -2.45 31.43
C VAL A 98 -8.85 -3.32 30.20
N GLU A 99 -7.62 -3.68 29.86
CA GLU A 99 -7.30 -4.56 28.72
C GLU A 99 -7.97 -5.93 28.85
N LYS A 100 -7.96 -6.50 30.07
CA LYS A 100 -8.66 -7.75 30.36
C LYS A 100 -10.17 -7.62 30.21
N HIS A 101 -10.74 -6.48 30.65
CA HIS A 101 -12.19 -6.21 30.54
C HIS A 101 -12.65 -6.17 29.08
N PHE A 102 -11.87 -5.52 28.20
CA PHE A 102 -12.19 -5.40 26.78
C PHE A 102 -11.67 -6.56 25.91
N GLY A 103 -10.89 -7.48 26.45
CA GLY A 103 -10.31 -8.60 25.71
C GLY A 103 -9.34 -8.18 24.59
N THR A 104 -8.74 -6.99 24.68
CA THR A 104 -7.87 -6.42 23.64
C THR A 104 -6.58 -5.89 24.26
N GLU A 105 -5.43 -6.34 23.76
CA GLU A 105 -4.13 -5.79 24.12
C GLU A 105 -3.96 -4.37 23.52
N ASN A 106 -3.22 -3.52 24.22
CA ASN A 106 -2.90 -2.13 23.81
C ASN A 106 -4.05 -1.11 23.78
N ILE A 107 -5.27 -1.47 24.16
CA ILE A 107 -6.34 -0.46 24.28
C ILE A 107 -5.94 0.61 25.31
N GLY A 108 -5.35 0.18 26.43
CA GLY A 108 -4.89 1.06 27.49
C GLY A 108 -3.85 2.09 27.04
N GLN A 109 -2.98 1.73 26.11
CA GLN A 109 -1.97 2.68 25.60
C GLN A 109 -2.59 3.77 24.74
N SER A 110 -3.56 3.46 23.89
CA SER A 110 -4.12 4.43 22.94
C SER A 110 -5.12 5.42 23.57
N ILE A 111 -5.84 5.04 24.63
CA ILE A 111 -6.89 5.87 25.25
C ILE A 111 -6.45 6.56 26.56
N PHE A 112 -5.31 6.17 27.15
CA PHE A 112 -4.80 6.74 28.41
C PHE A 112 -3.43 7.40 28.27
N THR A 113 -2.81 7.39 27.08
CA THR A 113 -1.45 7.93 26.90
C THR A 113 -1.40 8.91 25.74
N ILE A 114 -0.75 10.04 26.00
CA ILE A 114 -0.37 11.01 24.97
C ILE A 114 1.13 10.87 24.75
N THR A 115 1.51 10.32 23.60
CA THR A 115 2.91 10.19 23.21
C THR A 115 3.15 10.98 21.93
N PRO A 116 4.22 11.80 21.82
CA PRO A 116 4.55 12.47 20.58
C PRO A 116 4.64 11.47 19.42
N GLY A 117 3.91 11.73 18.33
CA GLY A 117 3.86 10.86 17.15
C GLY A 117 2.97 9.62 17.29
N SER A 118 2.32 9.39 18.44
CA SER A 118 1.36 8.32 18.60
C SER A 118 -0.07 8.77 18.30
N THR A 119 -0.89 7.84 17.85
CA THR A 119 -2.32 8.06 17.61
C THR A 119 -3.12 7.92 18.91
N SER A 120 -3.04 8.94 19.79
CA SER A 120 -4.00 9.06 20.89
C SER A 120 -5.42 9.09 20.32
N ARG A 121 -6.33 8.34 20.90
CA ARG A 121 -7.71 8.27 20.42
C ARG A 121 -8.72 8.33 21.55
N VAL A 122 -9.87 8.86 21.24
CA VAL A 122 -11.04 8.78 22.11
C VAL A 122 -11.61 7.35 22.06
N PRO A 123 -12.04 6.78 23.17
CA PRO A 123 -12.77 5.50 23.19
C PRO A 123 -13.97 5.52 22.23
N THR A 124 -14.42 4.37 21.73
CA THR A 124 -15.73 4.30 21.06
C THR A 124 -16.83 4.62 22.04
N TRP A 125 -18.03 4.95 21.55
CA TRP A 125 -19.15 5.28 22.42
C TRP A 125 -19.52 4.10 23.35
N GLU A 126 -19.46 2.88 22.83
CA GLU A 126 -19.68 1.67 23.60
C GLU A 126 -18.60 1.47 24.68
N GLN A 127 -17.33 1.66 24.29
CA GLN A 127 -16.20 1.59 25.22
C GLN A 127 -16.32 2.66 26.32
N TRP A 128 -16.78 3.86 25.95
CA TRP A 128 -17.01 4.95 26.88
C TRP A 128 -18.04 4.59 27.95
N GLY A 129 -19.17 4.00 27.55
CA GLY A 129 -20.20 3.51 28.47
C GLY A 129 -19.71 2.44 29.44
N GLU A 130 -18.83 1.53 28.99
CA GLU A 130 -18.23 0.52 29.86
C GLU A 130 -17.19 1.10 30.81
N LEU A 131 -16.35 2.03 30.34
CA LEU A 131 -15.37 2.74 31.17
C LEU A 131 -16.06 3.59 32.25
N LYS A 132 -17.20 4.20 31.92
CA LYS A 132 -18.02 4.95 32.85
C LYS A 132 -18.50 4.09 34.02
N LYS A 133 -18.98 2.89 33.75
CA LYS A 133 -19.36 1.92 34.80
C LYS A 133 -18.13 1.48 35.60
N LEU A 134 -17.01 1.21 34.94
CA LEU A 134 -15.80 0.68 35.55
C LEU A 134 -15.10 1.69 36.47
N PHE A 135 -15.12 2.97 36.12
CA PHE A 135 -14.47 4.04 36.89
C PHE A 135 -15.44 4.90 37.68
N ALA A 136 -16.74 4.69 37.53
CA ALA A 136 -17.82 5.42 38.23
C ALA A 136 -17.75 6.94 38.05
N PHE A 137 -17.45 7.44 36.80
CA PHE A 137 -17.42 8.86 36.52
C PHE A 137 -18.74 9.41 35.95
N ASP A 138 -18.92 10.72 35.99
CA ASP A 138 -20.10 11.45 35.57
C ASP A 138 -20.20 11.72 34.05
N ASP A 139 -21.22 12.47 33.64
CA ASP A 139 -21.54 12.77 32.25
C ASP A 139 -20.76 13.97 31.68
N SER A 140 -19.83 14.56 32.44
CA SER A 140 -19.20 15.86 32.11
C SER A 140 -18.47 15.88 30.77
N MET A 141 -17.98 14.73 30.28
CA MET A 141 -17.27 14.62 29.01
C MET A 141 -18.07 13.87 27.92
N ASP A 142 -19.30 13.47 28.20
CA ASP A 142 -20.12 12.68 27.28
C ASP A 142 -20.35 13.40 25.94
N ALA A 143 -20.73 14.67 25.97
CA ALA A 143 -20.98 15.46 24.76
C ALA A 143 -19.75 15.57 23.87
N GLU A 144 -18.57 15.77 24.48
CA GLU A 144 -17.31 15.91 23.76
C GLU A 144 -16.87 14.57 23.15
N VAL A 145 -16.98 13.47 23.90
CA VAL A 145 -16.67 12.12 23.41
C VAL A 145 -17.62 11.73 22.29
N TRP A 146 -18.91 12.07 22.39
CA TRP A 146 -19.89 11.84 21.34
C TRP A 146 -19.53 12.61 20.06
N ARG A 147 -19.23 13.91 20.20
CA ARG A 147 -18.80 14.77 19.08
C ARG A 147 -17.58 14.21 18.37
N LEU A 148 -16.53 13.86 19.12
CA LEU A 148 -15.28 13.31 18.57
C LEU A 148 -15.49 11.94 17.89
N ASN A 149 -16.37 11.09 18.41
CA ASN A 149 -16.75 9.83 17.76
C ASN A 149 -17.46 10.08 16.43
N GLY A 150 -18.33 11.07 16.32
CA GLY A 150 -19.01 11.45 15.09
C GLY A 150 -18.08 11.96 13.98
N ARG A 151 -16.86 12.39 14.33
CA ARG A 151 -15.82 12.81 13.38
C ARG A 151 -14.89 11.68 12.91
N LYS A 152 -14.98 10.48 13.49
CA LYS A 152 -14.16 9.34 13.06
C LYS A 152 -14.37 9.04 11.58
N GLY A 153 -13.26 8.87 10.85
CA GLY A 153 -13.26 8.59 9.42
C GLY A 153 -13.54 9.79 8.51
N LYS A 154 -13.88 10.95 9.08
CA LYS A 154 -14.02 12.20 8.32
C LYS A 154 -12.68 12.92 8.24
N PRO A 155 -12.38 13.61 7.12
CA PRO A 155 -11.20 14.45 7.01
C PRO A 155 -11.27 15.64 8.00
N GLY A 156 -10.13 16.32 8.21
CA GLY A 156 -10.06 17.59 8.93
C GLY A 156 -10.76 18.71 8.16
N GLU A 157 -11.01 19.82 8.84
CA GLU A 157 -11.76 20.97 8.28
C GLU A 157 -11.10 21.60 7.05
N ASN A 158 -9.77 21.51 6.94
CA ASN A 158 -9.06 22.06 5.80
C ASN A 158 -9.35 21.31 4.49
N TRP A 159 -9.80 20.06 4.59
CA TRP A 159 -10.22 19.30 3.41
C TRP A 159 -11.43 19.94 2.70
N ASP A 160 -12.39 20.44 3.46
CA ASP A 160 -13.60 21.06 2.91
C ASP A 160 -13.35 22.48 2.36
N LYS A 161 -12.27 23.13 2.83
CA LYS A 161 -11.81 24.44 2.36
C LYS A 161 -11.05 24.39 1.03
N ARG A 162 -10.71 23.20 0.51
CA ARG A 162 -10.02 23.09 -0.77
C ARG A 162 -10.92 23.53 -1.91
N GLU A 163 -10.45 24.47 -2.72
CA GLU A 163 -11.16 24.95 -3.91
C GLU A 163 -11.18 23.88 -5.00
N VAL A 164 -12.37 23.43 -5.39
CA VAL A 164 -12.53 22.45 -6.47
C VAL A 164 -12.40 23.14 -7.81
N THR A 165 -11.35 22.80 -8.57
CA THR A 165 -11.07 23.39 -9.89
C THR A 165 -11.57 22.51 -11.05
N GLY A 166 -11.98 21.26 -10.77
CA GLY A 166 -12.51 20.36 -11.78
C GLY A 166 -12.52 18.89 -11.34
N GLN A 167 -12.83 18.03 -12.29
CA GLN A 167 -12.78 16.58 -12.11
C GLN A 167 -11.93 15.95 -13.22
N HIS A 168 -11.03 15.04 -12.85
CA HIS A 168 -10.35 14.17 -13.82
C HIS A 168 -11.30 13.03 -14.19
N SER A 169 -11.53 12.86 -15.49
CA SER A 169 -11.96 11.54 -15.98
C SER A 169 -10.72 10.62 -16.00
N ALA A 170 -10.90 9.35 -15.70
CA ALA A 170 -9.88 8.35 -16.00
C ALA A 170 -9.45 8.50 -17.47
N SER A 171 -8.15 8.28 -17.76
CA SER A 171 -7.64 8.47 -19.13
C SER A 171 -8.49 7.69 -20.14
N ALA A 172 -8.68 8.25 -21.34
CA ALA A 172 -9.47 7.60 -22.40
C ALA A 172 -9.01 6.15 -22.68
N ALA A 173 -7.70 5.89 -22.60
CA ALA A 173 -7.14 4.54 -22.71
C ALA A 173 -7.65 3.58 -21.63
N HIS A 174 -7.81 4.05 -20.39
CA HIS A 174 -8.36 3.24 -19.31
C HIS A 174 -9.86 2.99 -19.47
N GLN A 175 -10.60 3.99 -19.97
CA GLN A 175 -12.02 3.83 -20.28
C GLN A 175 -12.27 2.79 -21.37
N VAL A 176 -11.46 2.82 -22.45
CA VAL A 176 -11.53 1.83 -23.53
C VAL A 176 -11.16 0.43 -23.06
N TRP A 177 -10.14 0.30 -22.22
CA TRP A 177 -9.74 -0.99 -21.66
C TRP A 177 -10.84 -1.58 -20.76
N MET A 178 -11.47 -0.75 -19.91
CA MET A 178 -12.56 -1.16 -19.02
C MET A 178 -13.83 -1.54 -19.79
N GLN A 179 -14.17 -0.82 -20.88
CA GLN A 179 -15.32 -1.15 -21.72
C GLN A 179 -15.18 -2.51 -22.41
N ASN A 180 -13.95 -2.92 -22.74
CA ASN A 180 -13.70 -4.21 -23.39
C ASN A 180 -13.63 -5.40 -22.41
N TYR A 181 -13.56 -5.18 -21.10
CA TYR A 181 -13.27 -6.25 -20.13
C TYR A 181 -14.44 -6.70 -19.26
N SER A 182 -15.46 -5.91 -19.02
CA SER A 182 -16.74 -6.36 -18.47
C SER A 182 -17.81 -5.26 -18.38
N ASP A 183 -19.06 -5.61 -18.63
CA ASP A 183 -20.25 -4.77 -18.42
C ASP A 183 -20.58 -4.54 -16.93
N HIS A 184 -19.77 -5.04 -16.00
CA HIS A 184 -20.06 -5.06 -14.57
C HIS A 184 -19.05 -4.33 -13.67
N VAL A 185 -18.02 -3.70 -14.22
CA VAL A 185 -17.06 -2.94 -13.41
C VAL A 185 -17.49 -1.49 -13.32
N ALA A 186 -17.84 -1.05 -12.12
CA ALA A 186 -18.11 0.37 -11.86
C ALA A 186 -16.88 1.21 -12.25
N LEU A 187 -17.10 2.24 -13.07
CA LEU A 187 -16.06 3.21 -13.42
C LEU A 187 -15.46 3.78 -12.13
N PRO A 188 -14.12 3.89 -12.05
CA PRO A 188 -13.49 4.51 -10.88
C PRO A 188 -14.06 5.92 -10.69
N PRO A 189 -14.25 6.34 -9.44
CA PRO A 189 -14.78 7.67 -9.16
C PRO A 189 -13.88 8.72 -9.81
N LYS A 190 -14.50 9.73 -10.43
CA LYS A 190 -13.77 10.86 -11.03
C LYS A 190 -12.91 11.48 -9.94
N GLU A 191 -11.59 11.54 -10.17
CA GLU A 191 -10.70 12.20 -9.23
C GLU A 191 -10.95 13.71 -9.22
N ARG A 192 -11.23 14.23 -8.04
CA ARG A 192 -11.40 15.66 -7.79
C ARG A 192 -10.07 16.37 -8.01
N ARG A 193 -10.05 17.36 -8.90
CA ARG A 193 -8.99 18.38 -8.96
C ARG A 193 -9.33 19.50 -8.02
N ASP A 194 -8.39 19.87 -7.19
CA ASP A 194 -8.56 20.96 -6.23
C ASP A 194 -7.21 21.63 -5.90
N ASN A 195 -7.31 22.87 -5.44
CA ASN A 195 -6.18 23.63 -4.91
C ASN A 195 -6.04 23.37 -3.41
N ALA A 196 -4.80 23.39 -2.92
CA ALA A 196 -4.50 23.23 -1.50
C ALA A 196 -5.10 24.38 -0.67
N ALA A 197 -5.69 24.03 0.48
CA ALA A 197 -6.31 24.99 1.37
C ALA A 197 -5.30 25.68 2.30
N THR A 198 -4.26 24.95 2.74
CA THR A 198 -3.27 25.47 3.69
C THR A 198 -1.94 25.80 3.02
N PRO A 199 -1.17 26.78 3.54
CA PRO A 199 0.17 27.10 3.03
C PRO A 199 1.11 25.89 3.04
N GLU A 200 0.98 25.01 4.04
CA GLU A 200 1.74 23.78 4.15
C GLU A 200 1.39 22.83 3.01
N ALA A 201 0.12 22.62 2.72
CA ALA A 201 -0.34 21.78 1.63
C ALA A 201 0.02 22.35 0.25
N GLN A 202 0.04 23.70 0.11
CA GLN A 202 0.44 24.37 -1.13
C GLN A 202 1.89 24.07 -1.51
N LYS A 203 2.82 24.01 -0.54
CA LYS A 203 4.23 23.67 -0.76
C LYS A 203 4.40 22.27 -1.35
N TRP A 204 3.44 21.37 -1.12
CA TRP A 204 3.46 20.00 -1.56
C TRP A 204 2.47 19.70 -2.69
N GLN A 205 1.91 20.73 -3.32
CA GLN A 205 1.00 20.53 -4.44
C GLN A 205 1.74 19.92 -5.64
N GLY A 206 1.18 18.83 -6.20
CA GLY A 206 1.82 18.07 -7.26
C GLY A 206 2.84 17.02 -6.79
N TRP A 207 3.09 16.91 -5.48
CA TRP A 207 3.97 15.88 -4.94
C TRP A 207 3.20 14.62 -4.57
N GLY A 208 3.80 13.48 -4.90
CA GLY A 208 3.28 12.16 -4.57
C GLY A 208 4.32 11.25 -3.91
N THR A 209 3.87 10.13 -3.36
CA THR A 209 4.73 9.17 -2.65
C THR A 209 5.26 8.05 -3.54
N ALA A 210 4.82 7.96 -4.80
CA ALA A 210 5.24 6.92 -5.72
C ALA A 210 5.18 7.39 -7.18
N LEU A 211 6.08 6.87 -7.99
CA LEU A 211 6.03 7.04 -9.43
C LEU A 211 4.99 6.08 -10.04
N LYS A 212 4.44 6.47 -11.19
CA LYS A 212 3.61 5.60 -12.02
C LYS A 212 4.49 4.48 -12.58
N PRO A 213 4.21 3.20 -12.30
CA PRO A 213 4.93 2.12 -12.95
C PRO A 213 4.60 2.12 -14.45
N ALA A 214 5.62 2.07 -15.28
CA ALA A 214 5.49 2.06 -16.75
C ALA A 214 5.95 0.73 -17.36
N PHE A 215 6.51 -0.16 -16.55
CA PHE A 215 7.01 -1.47 -16.98
C PHE A 215 6.99 -2.47 -15.84
N GLU A 216 6.99 -3.74 -16.21
CA GLU A 216 7.30 -4.86 -15.33
C GLU A 216 8.63 -5.48 -15.78
N PRO A 217 9.64 -5.58 -14.90
CA PRO A 217 10.89 -6.25 -15.21
C PRO A 217 10.68 -7.77 -15.28
N VAL A 218 11.30 -8.40 -16.26
CA VAL A 218 11.28 -9.85 -16.45
C VAL A 218 12.69 -10.38 -16.36
N VAL A 219 12.96 -11.23 -15.38
CA VAL A 219 14.23 -11.92 -15.24
C VAL A 219 14.31 -13.03 -16.28
N VAL A 220 15.37 -13.03 -17.09
CA VAL A 220 15.66 -14.08 -18.05
C VAL A 220 16.72 -15.00 -17.47
N GLY A 221 16.28 -16.16 -16.99
CA GLY A 221 17.16 -17.22 -16.50
C GLY A 221 17.32 -18.33 -17.52
N ARG A 222 18.47 -18.99 -17.50
CA ARG A 222 18.75 -20.18 -18.34
C ARG A 222 19.26 -21.31 -17.47
N LYS A 223 18.74 -22.52 -17.64
CA LYS A 223 19.36 -23.71 -17.08
C LYS A 223 20.75 -23.89 -17.70
N PRO A 224 21.80 -24.19 -16.91
CA PRO A 224 23.14 -24.43 -17.46
C PRO A 224 23.15 -25.38 -18.65
N LEU A 225 24.02 -25.09 -19.61
CA LEU A 225 24.23 -25.92 -20.78
C LEU A 225 24.97 -27.22 -20.42
N VAL A 226 24.78 -28.25 -21.23
CA VAL A 226 25.64 -29.41 -21.24
C VAL A 226 26.55 -29.30 -22.45
N GLY A 227 27.86 -29.12 -22.22
CA GLY A 227 28.83 -28.84 -23.25
C GLY A 227 28.74 -27.44 -23.88
N THR A 228 29.07 -27.34 -25.15
CA THR A 228 28.95 -26.07 -25.90
C THR A 228 27.50 -25.76 -26.27
N VAL A 229 27.22 -24.53 -26.67
CA VAL A 229 25.88 -24.13 -27.19
C VAL A 229 25.46 -25.02 -28.36
N ALA A 230 26.38 -25.29 -29.28
CA ALA A 230 26.10 -26.11 -30.46
C ALA A 230 25.74 -27.56 -30.06
N GLU A 231 26.52 -28.17 -29.20
CA GLU A 231 26.24 -29.54 -28.69
C GLU A 231 24.91 -29.58 -27.96
N ASN A 232 24.62 -28.60 -27.10
CA ASN A 232 23.37 -28.55 -26.34
C ASN A 232 22.15 -28.41 -27.27
N VAL A 233 22.21 -27.52 -28.27
CA VAL A 233 21.11 -27.31 -29.23
C VAL A 233 20.86 -28.56 -30.06
N LEU A 234 21.93 -29.22 -30.53
CA LEU A 234 21.80 -30.46 -31.30
C LEU A 234 21.21 -31.61 -30.47
N ALA A 235 21.59 -31.70 -29.18
CA ALA A 235 21.12 -32.77 -28.32
C ALA A 235 19.70 -32.53 -27.76
N TRP A 236 19.37 -31.28 -27.41
CA TRP A 236 18.16 -30.97 -26.65
C TRP A 236 17.15 -30.12 -27.41
N GLY A 237 17.53 -29.47 -28.52
CA GLY A 237 16.69 -28.57 -29.30
C GLY A 237 16.38 -27.25 -28.63
N VAL A 238 17.16 -26.85 -27.59
CA VAL A 238 17.00 -25.63 -26.81
C VAL A 238 18.36 -25.04 -26.43
N GLY A 239 18.41 -23.77 -26.00
CA GLY A 239 19.66 -23.09 -25.58
C GLY A 239 20.01 -21.86 -26.41
N GLY A 240 19.32 -21.65 -27.53
CA GLY A 240 19.37 -20.45 -28.35
C GLY A 240 18.10 -19.61 -28.20
N LEU A 241 18.19 -18.32 -28.50
CA LEU A 241 17.06 -17.39 -28.63
C LEU A 241 16.85 -17.08 -30.11
N ASN A 242 15.59 -17.05 -30.56
CA ASN A 242 15.26 -16.67 -31.93
C ASN A 242 15.27 -15.14 -32.05
N ILE A 243 16.47 -14.57 -32.18
CA ILE A 243 16.67 -13.12 -32.23
C ILE A 243 15.94 -12.49 -33.43
N ASP A 244 16.07 -13.09 -34.61
CA ASP A 244 15.46 -12.55 -35.83
C ASP A 244 13.93 -12.62 -35.81
N GLY A 245 13.38 -13.75 -35.29
CA GLY A 245 11.93 -13.88 -35.14
C GLY A 245 11.32 -13.01 -34.04
N SER A 246 12.15 -12.44 -33.16
CA SER A 246 11.71 -11.53 -32.09
C SER A 246 11.84 -10.05 -32.46
N ARG A 247 12.42 -9.72 -33.61
CA ARG A 247 12.56 -8.34 -34.07
C ARG A 247 11.23 -7.80 -34.59
N ILE A 248 10.91 -6.57 -34.19
CA ILE A 248 9.85 -5.79 -34.82
C ILE A 248 10.41 -5.27 -36.15
N ALA A 249 9.67 -5.46 -37.22
CA ALA A 249 10.05 -4.90 -38.53
C ALA A 249 10.21 -3.38 -38.40
N HIS A 250 11.34 -2.87 -38.84
CA HIS A 250 11.61 -1.43 -38.89
C HIS A 250 11.35 -1.02 -40.33
N ASP A 251 10.22 -0.36 -40.56
CA ASP A 251 9.98 0.37 -41.80
C ASP A 251 10.84 1.63 -41.72
N GLY A 252 11.94 1.66 -42.49
CA GLY A 252 12.95 2.70 -42.49
C GLY A 252 12.43 4.09 -42.88
#